data_89821982647a61259281c6b42af38a44
#
_entry.id   89821982647a61259281c6b42af38a44
#
_cell.length_a   1.000
_cell.length_b   1.000
_cell.length_c   1.000
_cell.angle_alpha   90.00
_cell.angle_beta   90.00
_cell.angle_gamma   90.00
#
_symmetry.space_group_name_H-M   'P 1'
#
loop_
_entity.id
_entity.type
_entity.pdbx_description
1 polymer ?
#
loop_
_entity_poly.entity_id
_entity_poly.type
_entity_poly.pdbx_seq_one_letter_code
_entity_poly.pdbx_strand_id
1 'polypeptide(L)'
;MKTVVLGLGNSLLRDEGVGVVAMNVLRAQHGESEGLAFVDGGTLSFTLAGIIAETEALIVLDAAELGEAPGSVRCWIGEAMDRYLGSSRQRSVHEVALLDLMALALLEDRLPQRRALIAVQPATIAWGETLSPAVAAAVATMCEQASALIERWRDLDRGEH
;
A
#
# COMPACT_ATOMS: atom_id res chain seq x y z
N MET A 1 -16.49 0.77 9.65
CA MET A 1 -15.78 0.77 8.35
C MET A 1 -14.63 -0.21 8.40
N LYS A 2 -14.46 -1.00 7.36
CA LYS A 2 -13.36 -1.97 7.27
C LYS A 2 -12.17 -1.35 6.51
N THR A 3 -11.06 -1.17 7.21
CA THR A 3 -9.81 -0.69 6.65
C THR A 3 -8.84 -1.86 6.49
N VAL A 4 -8.24 -1.97 5.32
CA VAL A 4 -7.19 -2.96 5.03
C VAL A 4 -5.90 -2.23 4.69
N VAL A 5 -4.80 -2.63 5.34
CA VAL A 5 -3.44 -2.23 5.01
C VAL A 5 -2.79 -3.38 4.24
N LEU A 6 -2.47 -3.13 2.98
CA LEU A 6 -1.94 -4.12 2.06
C LEU A 6 -0.46 -3.84 1.81
N GLY A 7 0.42 -4.73 2.23
CA GLY A 7 1.84 -4.67 1.89
C GLY A 7 2.13 -5.46 0.64
N LEU A 8 2.71 -4.82 -0.37
CA LEU A 8 3.09 -5.45 -1.63
C LEU A 8 4.60 -5.65 -1.70
N GLY A 9 5.00 -6.59 -2.53
CA GLY A 9 6.38 -6.81 -2.89
C GLY A 9 6.91 -8.16 -2.43
N ASN A 10 8.10 -8.47 -2.92
CA ASN A 10 8.79 -9.71 -2.62
C ASN A 10 9.91 -9.46 -1.60
N SER A 11 9.75 -9.98 -0.38
CA SER A 11 10.71 -9.82 0.71
C SER A 11 12.08 -10.48 0.44
N LEU A 12 12.18 -11.31 -0.57
CA LEU A 12 13.45 -11.93 -1.00
C LEU A 12 14.25 -11.05 -1.96
N LEU A 13 13.73 -9.91 -2.38
CA LEU A 13 14.35 -8.97 -3.33
C LEU A 13 14.69 -7.62 -2.68
N ARG A 14 15.24 -7.64 -1.49
CA ARG A 14 15.70 -6.47 -0.73
C ARG A 14 14.64 -5.36 -0.67
N ASP A 15 14.89 -4.19 -1.27
CA ASP A 15 13.99 -3.02 -1.15
C ASP A 15 12.59 -3.25 -1.72
N GLU A 16 12.40 -4.20 -2.62
CA GLU A 16 11.07 -4.58 -3.10
C GLU A 16 10.17 -5.13 -1.98
N GLY A 17 10.76 -5.64 -0.90
CA GLY A 17 10.03 -6.14 0.25
C GLY A 17 9.59 -5.07 1.26
N VAL A 18 9.88 -3.79 1.03
CA VAL A 18 9.62 -2.73 1.99
C VAL A 18 8.14 -2.58 2.34
N GLY A 19 7.24 -2.78 1.39
CA GLY A 19 5.79 -2.71 1.64
C GLY A 19 5.34 -3.72 2.69
N VAL A 20 5.84 -4.93 2.61
CA VAL A 20 5.56 -6.00 3.58
C VAL A 20 6.19 -5.69 4.94
N VAL A 21 7.42 -5.19 4.95
CA VAL A 21 8.09 -4.77 6.19
C VAL A 21 7.30 -3.67 6.90
N ALA A 22 6.92 -2.62 6.19
CA ALA A 22 6.13 -1.51 6.74
C ALA A 22 4.77 -1.98 7.25
N MET A 23 4.10 -2.85 6.52
CA MET A 23 2.83 -3.44 6.93
C MET A 23 2.98 -4.21 8.23
N ASN A 24 4.03 -5.01 8.40
CA ASN A 24 4.28 -5.75 9.63
C ASN A 24 4.60 -4.83 10.82
N VAL A 25 5.31 -3.74 10.60
CA VAL A 25 5.56 -2.72 11.64
C VAL A 25 4.24 -2.10 12.10
N LEU A 26 3.38 -1.71 11.16
CA LEU A 26 2.05 -1.16 11.46
C LEU A 26 1.18 -2.16 12.23
N ARG A 27 1.20 -3.43 11.81
CA ARG A 27 0.48 -4.49 12.52
C ARG A 27 0.92 -4.59 13.98
N ALA A 28 2.21 -4.52 14.24
CA ALA A 28 2.75 -4.56 15.60
C ALA A 28 2.34 -3.33 16.42
N GLN A 29 2.25 -2.16 15.78
CA GLN A 29 1.87 -0.90 16.44
C GLN A 29 0.37 -0.80 16.75
N HIS A 30 -0.49 -1.18 15.82
CA HIS A 30 -1.94 -1.00 15.91
C HIS A 30 -2.68 -2.24 16.42
N GLY A 31 -2.18 -3.42 16.13
CA GLY A 31 -2.90 -4.67 16.33
C GLY A 31 -4.07 -4.83 15.33
N GLU A 32 -4.47 -6.06 15.10
CA GLU A 32 -5.63 -6.36 14.27
C GLU A 32 -6.93 -6.22 15.07
N SER A 33 -7.99 -5.79 14.39
CA SER A 33 -9.33 -5.68 14.97
C SER A 33 -10.36 -5.91 13.86
N GLU A 34 -11.64 -5.95 14.20
CA GLU A 34 -12.71 -6.10 13.20
C GLU A 34 -12.70 -4.99 12.13
N GLY A 35 -12.30 -3.78 12.51
CA GLY A 35 -12.24 -2.63 11.62
C GLY A 35 -10.90 -2.39 10.95
N LEU A 36 -9.85 -3.16 11.28
CA LEU A 36 -8.50 -2.94 10.77
C LEU A 36 -7.77 -4.27 10.58
N ALA A 37 -7.50 -4.60 9.34
CA ALA A 37 -6.77 -5.81 8.96
C ALA A 37 -5.49 -5.47 8.19
N PHE A 38 -4.49 -6.34 8.32
CA PHE A 38 -3.20 -6.22 7.64
C PHE A 38 -3.00 -7.44 6.77
N VAL A 39 -2.72 -7.23 5.49
CA VAL A 39 -2.60 -8.30 4.50
C VAL A 39 -1.25 -8.22 3.82
N ASP A 40 -0.53 -9.35 3.82
CA ASP A 40 0.65 -9.53 2.99
C ASP A 40 0.16 -9.88 1.57
N GLY A 41 0.26 -8.92 0.68
CA GLY A 41 -0.15 -9.10 -0.72
C GLY A 41 0.90 -9.84 -1.55
N GLY A 42 2.13 -9.96 -1.05
CA GLY A 42 3.24 -10.65 -1.71
C GLY A 42 3.28 -10.44 -3.21
N THR A 43 3.10 -11.51 -3.93
CA THR A 43 2.74 -11.50 -5.35
C THR A 43 1.22 -11.42 -5.45
N LEU A 44 0.70 -10.34 -6.02
CA LEU A 44 -0.72 -10.11 -6.19
C LEU A 44 -1.39 -11.29 -6.92
N SER A 45 -2.43 -11.84 -6.29
CA SER A 45 -3.23 -12.94 -6.85
C SER A 45 -4.70 -12.54 -6.95
N PHE A 46 -5.48 -13.30 -7.69
CA PHE A 46 -6.93 -13.08 -7.82
C PHE A 46 -7.68 -13.17 -6.49
N THR A 47 -7.12 -13.83 -5.48
CA THR A 47 -7.71 -13.86 -4.13
C THR A 47 -7.78 -12.47 -3.49
N LEU A 48 -6.88 -11.56 -3.87
CA LEU A 48 -6.91 -10.17 -3.41
C LEU A 48 -8.09 -9.39 -3.98
N ALA A 49 -8.63 -9.77 -5.12
CA ALA A 49 -9.83 -9.13 -5.69
C ALA A 49 -11.02 -9.20 -4.73
N GLY A 50 -11.24 -10.35 -4.09
CA GLY A 50 -12.28 -10.52 -3.08
C GLY A 50 -12.04 -9.65 -1.85
N ILE A 51 -10.81 -9.57 -1.38
CA ILE A 51 -10.43 -8.74 -0.24
C ILE A 51 -10.70 -7.26 -0.55
N ILE A 52 -10.26 -6.78 -1.71
CA ILE A 52 -10.46 -5.39 -2.14
C ILE A 52 -11.96 -5.07 -2.27
N ALA A 53 -12.74 -5.99 -2.84
CA ALA A 53 -14.18 -5.81 -3.03
C ALA A 53 -14.96 -5.67 -1.71
N GLU A 54 -14.45 -6.25 -0.62
CA GLU A 54 -15.05 -6.16 0.71
C GLU A 54 -14.48 -5.03 1.56
N THR A 55 -13.52 -4.27 1.04
CA THR A 55 -12.77 -3.24 1.76
C THR A 55 -13.38 -1.87 1.48
N GLU A 56 -13.66 -1.12 2.53
CA GLU A 56 -14.18 0.25 2.42
C GLU A 56 -13.05 1.28 2.38
N ALA A 57 -11.94 1.00 3.06
CA ALA A 57 -10.77 1.85 3.07
C ALA A 57 -9.50 1.01 2.86
N LEU A 58 -8.72 1.34 1.85
CA LEU A 58 -7.53 0.58 1.43
C LEU A 58 -6.29 1.46 1.50
N ILE A 59 -5.27 1.00 2.20
CA ILE A 59 -3.93 1.60 2.21
C ILE A 59 -2.98 0.57 1.62
N VAL A 60 -2.32 0.91 0.51
CA VAL A 60 -1.31 0.07 -0.13
C VAL A 60 0.07 0.61 0.18
N LEU A 61 0.97 -0.26 0.61
CA LEU A 61 2.37 0.05 0.88
C LEU A 61 3.26 -0.71 -0.12
N ASP A 62 4.12 -0.01 -0.84
CA ASP A 62 4.93 -0.61 -1.90
C ASP A 62 6.24 0.14 -2.13
N ALA A 63 7.17 -0.51 -2.83
CA ALA A 63 8.32 0.15 -3.46
C ALA A 63 7.94 0.51 -4.89
N ALA A 64 8.28 1.71 -5.34
CA ALA A 64 7.98 2.15 -6.68
C ALA A 64 9.11 3.00 -7.26
N GLU A 65 9.35 2.86 -8.55
CA GLU A 65 10.30 3.72 -9.28
C GLU A 65 9.70 5.12 -9.44
N LEU A 66 10.17 6.06 -8.64
CA LEU A 66 9.65 7.41 -8.59
C LEU A 66 10.50 8.42 -9.35
N GLY A 67 11.70 8.01 -9.81
CA GLY A 67 12.67 8.92 -10.37
C GLY A 67 13.28 9.87 -9.34
N GLU A 68 13.30 9.46 -8.07
CA GLU A 68 13.77 10.27 -6.95
C GLU A 68 14.91 9.59 -6.21
N ALA A 69 15.49 10.28 -5.22
CA ALA A 69 16.54 9.70 -4.40
C ALA A 69 15.99 8.49 -3.61
N PRO A 70 16.79 7.42 -3.43
CA PRO A 70 16.38 6.27 -2.63
C PRO A 70 15.89 6.68 -1.24
N GLY A 71 14.79 6.08 -0.80
CA GLY A 71 14.16 6.40 0.47
C GLY A 71 13.14 7.54 0.42
N SER A 72 12.99 8.21 -0.73
CA SER A 72 11.93 9.21 -0.93
C SER A 72 10.56 8.54 -0.87
N VAL A 73 9.63 9.11 -0.09
CA VAL A 73 8.29 8.57 0.11
C VAL A 73 7.27 9.48 -0.57
N ARG A 74 6.33 8.86 -1.29
CA ARG A 74 5.19 9.55 -1.90
C ARG A 74 3.89 8.91 -1.44
N CYS A 75 2.86 9.73 -1.29
CA CYS A 75 1.52 9.29 -0.92
C CYS A 75 0.50 9.88 -1.89
N TRP A 76 -0.32 9.01 -2.48
CA TRP A 76 -1.44 9.41 -3.33
C TRP A 76 -2.74 8.91 -2.71
N ILE A 77 -3.72 9.78 -2.60
CA ILE A 77 -4.99 9.52 -1.92
C ILE A 77 -6.13 9.69 -2.93
N GLY A 78 -7.09 8.74 -2.94
CA GLY A 78 -8.29 8.81 -3.76
C GLY A 78 -7.99 8.85 -5.26
N GLU A 79 -8.55 9.81 -5.96
CA GLU A 79 -8.36 9.95 -7.41
C GLU A 79 -6.91 10.22 -7.81
N ALA A 80 -6.11 10.81 -6.94
CA ALA A 80 -4.67 10.98 -7.18
C ALA A 80 -3.96 9.62 -7.29
N MET A 81 -4.36 8.64 -6.47
CA MET A 81 -3.87 7.26 -6.57
C MET A 81 -4.27 6.66 -7.92
N ASP A 82 -5.52 6.84 -8.33
CA ASP A 82 -6.02 6.32 -9.60
C ASP A 82 -5.27 6.90 -10.79
N ARG A 83 -5.01 8.21 -10.76
CA ARG A 83 -4.22 8.89 -11.80
C ARG A 83 -2.78 8.40 -11.85
N TYR A 84 -2.16 8.21 -10.69
CA TYR A 84 -0.79 7.66 -10.63
C TYR A 84 -0.74 6.25 -11.23
N LEU A 85 -1.63 5.36 -10.81
CA LEU A 85 -1.68 3.99 -11.35
C LEU A 85 -2.08 3.96 -12.83
N GLY A 86 -2.89 4.92 -13.26
CA GLY A 86 -3.30 5.08 -14.65
C GLY A 86 -2.27 5.78 -15.54
N SER A 87 -1.29 6.50 -14.98
CA SER A 87 -0.23 7.17 -15.74
C SER A 87 0.82 6.14 -16.18
N SER A 88 1.15 6.10 -17.45
CA SER A 88 1.73 4.93 -18.07
C SER A 88 3.23 5.00 -18.32
N ARG A 89 4.10 5.23 -17.36
CA ARG A 89 5.54 5.10 -17.62
C ARG A 89 6.17 4.10 -16.66
N GLN A 90 6.83 3.07 -17.16
CA GLN A 90 7.64 2.11 -16.41
C GLN A 90 7.04 1.63 -15.09
N ARG A 91 5.99 0.82 -15.16
CA ARG A 91 5.38 0.23 -13.97
C ARG A 91 6.00 -1.11 -13.64
N SER A 92 6.10 -1.37 -12.33
CA SER A 92 6.39 -2.71 -11.85
C SER A 92 5.21 -3.65 -12.16
N VAL A 93 5.49 -4.95 -12.13
CA VAL A 93 4.43 -5.97 -12.26
C VAL A 93 3.36 -5.80 -11.18
N HIS A 94 3.77 -5.39 -9.97
CA HIS A 94 2.84 -5.14 -8.85
C HIS A 94 1.88 -3.99 -9.12
N GLU A 95 2.38 -2.89 -9.70
CA GLU A 95 1.55 -1.73 -10.03
C GLU A 95 0.53 -2.05 -11.12
N VAL A 96 0.94 -2.80 -12.15
CA VAL A 96 0.03 -3.24 -13.21
C VAL A 96 -1.06 -4.16 -12.64
N ALA A 97 -0.69 -5.12 -11.80
CA ALA A 97 -1.64 -6.03 -11.19
C ALA A 97 -2.58 -5.30 -10.22
N LEU A 98 -2.07 -4.34 -9.45
CA LEU A 98 -2.90 -3.50 -8.58
C LEU A 98 -3.91 -2.68 -9.40
N LEU A 99 -3.46 -2.07 -10.49
CA LEU A 99 -4.36 -1.33 -11.39
C LEU A 99 -5.48 -2.22 -11.92
N ASP A 100 -5.16 -3.43 -12.36
CA ASP A 100 -6.15 -4.39 -12.87
C ASP A 100 -7.17 -4.77 -11.77
N LEU A 101 -6.71 -5.00 -10.54
CA LEU A 101 -7.60 -5.31 -9.41
C LEU A 101 -8.51 -4.13 -9.07
N MET A 102 -7.99 -2.90 -9.10
CA MET A 102 -8.77 -1.69 -8.86
C MET A 102 -9.79 -1.46 -9.98
N ALA A 103 -9.40 -1.69 -11.23
CA ALA A 103 -10.30 -1.60 -12.38
C ALA A 103 -11.44 -2.62 -12.28
N LEU A 104 -11.14 -3.84 -11.88
CA LEU A 104 -12.16 -4.87 -11.66
C LEU A 104 -13.13 -4.46 -10.54
N ALA A 105 -12.62 -3.94 -9.44
CA ALA A 105 -13.45 -3.45 -8.34
C ALA A 105 -14.35 -2.30 -8.80
N LEU A 106 -13.83 -1.40 -9.64
CA LEU A 106 -14.62 -0.29 -10.21
C LEU A 106 -15.76 -0.81 -11.09
N LEU A 107 -15.48 -1.81 -11.95
CA LEU A 107 -16.49 -2.42 -12.82
C LEU A 107 -17.60 -3.12 -12.02
N GLU A 108 -17.29 -3.65 -10.86
CA GLU A 108 -18.23 -4.30 -9.96
C GLU A 108 -18.91 -3.32 -8.98
N ASP A 109 -18.64 -2.02 -9.11
CA ASP A 109 -19.12 -0.97 -8.20
C ASP A 109 -18.69 -1.23 -6.74
N ARG A 110 -17.47 -1.75 -6.56
CA ARG A 110 -16.88 -2.10 -5.25
C ARG A 110 -15.51 -1.48 -5.02
N LEU A 111 -15.19 -0.40 -5.74
CA LEU A 111 -13.94 0.32 -5.51
C LEU A 111 -13.96 0.91 -4.10
N PRO A 112 -12.93 0.67 -3.26
CA PRO A 112 -12.87 1.27 -1.94
C PRO A 112 -13.00 2.79 -2.03
N GLN A 113 -13.95 3.36 -1.32
CA GLN A 113 -14.23 4.82 -1.34
C GLN A 113 -13.03 5.61 -0.84
N ARG A 114 -12.35 5.08 0.19
CA ARG A 114 -11.13 5.65 0.72
C ARG A 114 -9.98 4.74 0.33
N ARG A 115 -9.04 5.28 -0.40
CA ARG A 115 -7.89 4.52 -0.89
C ARG A 115 -6.66 5.39 -0.96
N ALA A 116 -5.51 4.81 -0.66
CA ALA A 116 -4.24 5.49 -0.71
C ALA A 116 -3.12 4.51 -1.09
N LEU A 117 -2.13 5.02 -1.80
CA LEU A 117 -0.88 4.32 -2.09
C LEU A 117 0.25 5.11 -1.47
N ILE A 118 1.02 4.46 -0.61
CA ILE A 118 2.24 5.00 -0.03
C ILE A 118 3.41 4.22 -0.61
N ALA A 119 4.25 4.88 -1.37
CA ALA A 119 5.36 4.27 -2.08
C ALA A 119 6.68 4.89 -1.70
N VAL A 120 7.74 4.09 -1.72
CA VAL A 120 9.10 4.53 -1.45
C VAL A 120 10.00 4.19 -2.64
N GLN A 121 10.91 5.12 -2.98
CA GLN A 121 11.93 4.90 -4.01
C GLN A 121 12.94 3.85 -3.52
N PRO A 122 13.07 2.70 -4.20
CA PRO A 122 14.08 1.71 -3.84
C PRO A 122 15.49 2.13 -4.28
N ALA A 123 16.50 1.62 -3.59
CA ALA A 123 17.91 1.73 -3.99
C ALA A 123 18.37 0.45 -4.67
N THR A 124 18.03 -0.70 -4.12
CA THR A 124 18.54 -2.00 -4.56
C THR A 124 17.44 -3.04 -4.65
N ILE A 125 17.28 -3.61 -5.84
CA ILE A 125 16.44 -4.78 -6.08
C ILE A 125 17.38 -5.91 -6.51
N ALA A 126 17.69 -6.78 -5.56
CA ALA A 126 18.58 -7.92 -5.75
C ALA A 126 18.22 -8.98 -4.72
N TRP A 127 18.70 -10.20 -4.91
CA TRP A 127 18.46 -11.27 -3.92
C TRP A 127 18.96 -10.87 -2.54
N GLY A 128 18.14 -11.06 -1.54
CA GLY A 128 18.43 -10.79 -0.13
C GLY A 128 17.22 -10.29 0.62
N GLU A 129 17.26 -10.37 1.93
CA GLU A 129 16.14 -10.00 2.82
C GLU A 129 16.33 -8.66 3.50
N THR A 130 17.50 -8.02 3.34
CA THR A 130 17.83 -6.78 4.03
C THR A 130 17.50 -5.56 3.17
N LEU A 131 16.79 -4.60 3.74
CA LEU A 131 16.55 -3.30 3.10
C LEU A 131 17.85 -2.49 3.05
N SER A 132 18.01 -1.67 1.99
CA SER A 132 19.09 -0.67 1.95
C SER A 132 18.89 0.35 3.08
N PRO A 133 19.97 1.01 3.56
CA PRO A 133 19.86 1.95 4.67
C PRO A 133 18.85 3.08 4.45
N ALA A 134 18.81 3.65 3.24
CA ALA A 134 17.87 4.73 2.91
C ALA A 134 16.41 4.26 2.98
N VAL A 135 16.11 3.07 2.48
CA VAL A 135 14.76 2.51 2.48
C VAL A 135 14.37 2.04 3.88
N ALA A 136 15.29 1.43 4.62
CA ALA A 136 15.06 1.07 6.03
C ALA A 136 14.69 2.30 6.87
N ALA A 137 15.37 3.42 6.67
CA ALA A 137 15.07 4.69 7.35
C ALA A 137 13.69 5.24 6.94
N ALA A 138 13.23 4.98 5.72
CA ALA A 138 11.94 5.45 5.20
C ALA A 138 10.73 4.69 5.76
N VAL A 139 10.92 3.50 6.34
CA VAL A 139 9.82 2.69 6.91
C VAL A 139 9.05 3.49 7.97
N ALA A 140 9.73 4.23 8.83
CA ALA A 140 9.08 5.06 9.86
C ALA A 140 8.14 6.09 9.22
N THR A 141 8.59 6.79 8.17
CA THR A 141 7.78 7.77 7.44
C THR A 141 6.56 7.12 6.79
N MET A 142 6.72 5.98 6.16
CA MET A 142 5.60 5.22 5.57
C MET A 142 4.57 4.86 6.62
N CYS A 143 5.01 4.37 7.78
CA CYS A 143 4.14 3.99 8.89
C CYS A 143 3.43 5.20 9.50
N GLU A 144 4.11 6.33 9.66
CA GLU A 144 3.51 7.58 10.14
C GLU A 144 2.40 8.06 9.21
N GLN A 145 2.63 8.06 7.90
CA GLN A 145 1.63 8.45 6.92
C GLN A 145 0.42 7.50 6.92
N ALA A 146 0.67 6.20 6.98
CA ALA A 146 -0.41 5.21 7.06
C ALA A 146 -1.22 5.34 8.34
N SER A 147 -0.55 5.52 9.48
CA SER A 147 -1.23 5.73 10.77
C SER A 147 -2.10 6.97 10.77
N ALA A 148 -1.61 8.08 10.21
CA ALA A 148 -2.37 9.31 10.08
C ALA A 148 -3.64 9.11 9.24
N LEU A 149 -3.56 8.35 8.15
CA LEU A 149 -4.73 8.01 7.33
C LEU A 149 -5.73 7.12 8.08
N ILE A 150 -5.25 6.11 8.78
CA ILE A 150 -6.11 5.22 9.59
C ILE A 150 -6.91 6.04 10.60
N GLU A 151 -6.25 6.92 11.34
CA GLU A 151 -6.88 7.77 12.35
C GLU A 151 -7.88 8.75 11.72
N ARG A 152 -7.45 9.45 10.67
CA ARG A 152 -8.30 10.42 9.97
C ARG A 152 -9.57 9.78 9.41
N TRP A 153 -9.43 8.64 8.77
CA TRP A 153 -10.58 7.96 8.19
C TRP A 153 -11.51 7.39 9.26
N ARG A 154 -10.96 6.95 10.37
CA ARG A 154 -11.73 6.49 11.53
C ARG A 154 -12.53 7.65 12.16
N ASP A 155 -11.92 8.84 12.25
CA ASP A 155 -12.59 10.02 12.78
C ASP A 155 -13.71 10.51 11.87
N LEU A 156 -13.50 10.49 10.55
CA LEU A 156 -14.53 10.83 9.57
C LEU A 156 -15.72 9.86 9.66
N ASP A 157 -15.45 8.59 9.85
CA ASP A 157 -16.49 7.56 9.99
C ASP A 157 -17.34 7.78 11.24
N ARG A 158 -16.73 8.22 12.33
CA ARG A 158 -17.43 8.57 13.58
C ARG A 158 -18.24 9.86 13.48
N GLY A 159 -17.79 10.80 12.64
CA GLY A 159 -18.46 12.10 12.42
C GLY A 159 -19.68 12.01 11.52
N GLU A 160 -19.82 10.96 10.74
CA GLU A 160 -20.97 10.72 9.85
C GLU A 160 -22.18 10.09 10.57
N HIS A 161 -22.04 9.82 11.84
CA HIS A 161 -23.10 9.33 12.73
C HIS A 161 -23.53 10.42 13.72
#